data_3cbaac0a1e306796c0852436e68c40ee
#
_entry.id   3cbaac0a1e306796c0852436e68c40ee
#
_cell.length_a   1.000
_cell.length_b   1.000
_cell.length_c   1.000
_cell.angle_alpha   90.00
_cell.angle_beta   90.00
_cell.angle_gamma   90.00
#
_symmetry.space_group_name_H-M   'P 1'
#
loop_
_entity.id
_entity.type
_entity.pdbx_description
1 polymer ?
#
loop_
_entity_poly.entity_id
_entity_poly.type
_entity_poly.pdbx_seq_one_letter_code
_entity_poly.pdbx_strand_id
1 'polypeptide(L)'
;MAKRKNRKVTAEKSQNAGKHLKANRKYKDTVFRMLFSDRKNLLSLYNAVNGTTYDNPSMLEIVTLENAVYIGMKNDLSFIVNTNLFLYEHQSTYNPNMPLRDLLYIAAEYQKLVDNKSLYSPILQKIPEPNFIVFYNGTEKKEESWVTYLSEAYEDFSGEANLELKVLILNVNEGHNRKLMEECHILREYAQYVAKVRKYTKEMNLDGAVELAVDECI
;
A
#
# COMPACT_ATOMS: atom_id res chain seq x y z
N MET A 1 -71.26 23.90 26.65
CA MET A 1 -70.06 24.83 26.50
C MET A 1 -68.83 24.01 26.38
N ALA A 2 -68.26 23.85 25.17
CA ALA A 2 -67.10 23.02 24.88
C ALA A 2 -65.90 23.93 24.66
N LYS A 3 -64.86 23.75 25.49
CA LYS A 3 -63.59 24.44 25.39
C LYS A 3 -62.72 23.80 24.32
N ARG A 4 -62.43 24.54 23.25
CA ARG A 4 -61.40 24.23 22.23
C ARG A 4 -59.99 24.30 22.85
N LYS A 5 -59.24 23.17 22.84
CA LYS A 5 -57.80 23.18 23.11
C LYS A 5 -57.01 23.43 21.82
N ASN A 6 -56.31 24.55 21.76
CA ASN A 6 -55.31 24.82 20.74
C ASN A 6 -54.12 23.89 20.88
N ARG A 7 -53.85 23.05 19.87
CA ARG A 7 -52.60 22.31 19.73
C ARG A 7 -51.63 23.22 18.99
N LYS A 8 -50.57 23.67 19.69
CA LYS A 8 -49.35 24.22 19.08
C LYS A 8 -48.59 23.09 18.42
N VAL A 9 -48.40 23.12 17.13
CA VAL A 9 -47.49 22.29 16.37
C VAL A 9 -46.10 22.93 16.50
N THR A 10 -45.25 22.34 17.32
CA THR A 10 -43.82 22.69 17.37
C THR A 10 -43.11 21.95 16.22
N ALA A 11 -42.61 22.74 15.27
CA ALA A 11 -41.77 22.25 14.19
C ALA A 11 -40.41 21.84 14.78
N GLU A 12 -40.16 20.53 14.83
CA GLU A 12 -38.82 19.98 15.12
C GLU A 12 -37.94 20.30 13.90
N LYS A 13 -37.02 21.24 14.11
CA LYS A 13 -35.87 21.43 13.21
C LYS A 13 -34.97 20.24 13.35
N SER A 14 -34.96 19.34 12.37
CA SER A 14 -33.96 18.31 12.16
C SER A 14 -32.59 18.97 12.01
N GLN A 15 -31.82 18.98 13.09
CA GLN A 15 -30.39 19.27 13.04
C GLN A 15 -29.66 18.02 12.59
N ASN A 16 -29.54 17.86 11.28
CA ASN A 16 -28.56 16.96 10.70
C ASN A 16 -27.19 17.67 10.81
N ALA A 17 -26.58 17.60 12.00
CA ALA A 17 -25.17 17.96 12.18
C ALA A 17 -24.35 16.89 11.49
N GLY A 18 -23.87 17.19 10.28
CA GLY A 18 -22.91 16.36 9.56
C GLY A 18 -21.77 15.99 10.51
N LYS A 19 -21.61 14.69 10.81
CA LYS A 19 -20.42 14.20 11.49
C LYS A 19 -19.23 14.56 10.62
N HIS A 20 -18.46 15.59 10.99
CA HIS A 20 -17.15 15.82 10.40
C HIS A 20 -16.32 14.57 10.64
N LEU A 21 -16.10 13.80 9.58
CA LEU A 21 -15.22 12.63 9.62
C LEU A 21 -13.80 13.15 9.84
N LYS A 22 -13.19 12.75 10.95
CA LYS A 22 -11.81 13.15 11.28
C LYS A 22 -10.85 12.41 10.35
N ALA A 23 -10.04 13.15 9.60
CA ALA A 23 -9.09 12.55 8.67
C ALA A 23 -8.05 11.69 9.42
N ASN A 24 -7.80 10.50 8.89
CA ASN A 24 -6.80 9.60 9.44
C ASN A 24 -5.40 10.17 9.18
N ARG A 25 -4.56 10.29 10.22
CA ARG A 25 -3.15 10.73 10.06
C ARG A 25 -2.34 9.82 9.13
N LYS A 26 -2.75 8.55 8.99
CA LYS A 26 -2.19 7.57 8.06
C LYS A 26 -2.96 7.50 6.74
N TYR A 27 -3.61 8.59 6.32
CA TYR A 27 -4.48 8.62 5.15
C TYR A 27 -3.80 8.09 3.88
N LYS A 28 -2.51 8.34 3.69
CA LYS A 28 -1.75 7.89 2.53
C LYS A 28 -1.72 6.36 2.44
N ASP A 29 -1.27 5.70 3.50
CA ASP A 29 -1.19 4.23 3.56
C ASP A 29 -2.59 3.61 3.45
N THR A 30 -3.58 4.23 4.12
CA THR A 30 -4.97 3.77 4.08
C THR A 30 -5.57 3.86 2.68
N VAL A 31 -5.38 5.00 1.99
CA VAL A 31 -5.90 5.21 0.62
C VAL A 31 -5.18 4.31 -0.37
N PHE A 32 -3.85 4.19 -0.30
CA PHE A 32 -3.08 3.29 -1.16
C PHE A 32 -3.59 1.85 -1.05
N ARG A 33 -3.70 1.32 0.18
CA ARG A 33 -4.21 -0.04 0.42
C ARG A 33 -5.65 -0.20 -0.07
N MET A 34 -6.52 0.76 0.18
CA MET A 34 -7.91 0.73 -0.28
C MET A 34 -7.99 0.66 -1.80
N LEU A 35 -7.24 1.48 -2.52
CA LEU A 35 -7.24 1.51 -3.99
C LEU A 35 -6.72 0.19 -4.58
N PHE A 36 -5.62 -0.33 -4.06
CA PHE A 36 -4.96 -1.52 -4.59
C PHE A 36 -5.40 -2.84 -3.94
N SER A 37 -6.35 -2.81 -3.00
CA SER A 37 -7.11 -4.00 -2.59
C SER A 37 -8.13 -4.44 -3.66
N ASP A 38 -8.51 -3.55 -4.57
CA ASP A 38 -9.25 -3.93 -5.78
C ASP A 38 -8.34 -4.65 -6.77
N ARG A 39 -8.76 -5.85 -7.21
CA ARG A 39 -7.94 -6.70 -8.08
C ARG A 39 -7.64 -6.09 -9.45
N LYS A 40 -8.56 -5.27 -10.00
CA LYS A 40 -8.33 -4.62 -11.30
C LYS A 40 -7.27 -3.54 -11.17
N ASN A 41 -7.36 -2.74 -10.09
CA ASN A 41 -6.38 -1.71 -9.80
C ASN A 41 -5.00 -2.32 -9.51
N LEU A 42 -4.96 -3.43 -8.74
CA LEU A 42 -3.73 -4.15 -8.45
C LEU A 42 -3.11 -4.74 -9.71
N LEU A 43 -3.93 -5.30 -10.62
CA LEU A 43 -3.43 -5.80 -11.91
C LEU A 43 -2.88 -4.68 -12.78
N SER A 44 -3.54 -3.50 -12.81
CA SER A 44 -3.03 -2.33 -13.51
C SER A 44 -1.67 -1.89 -12.97
N LEU A 45 -1.51 -1.84 -11.64
CA LEU A 45 -0.23 -1.54 -10.99
C LEU A 45 0.84 -2.58 -11.31
N TYR A 46 0.49 -3.87 -11.22
CA TYR A 46 1.36 -4.97 -11.58
C TYR A 46 1.85 -4.86 -13.03
N ASN A 47 0.96 -4.62 -13.97
CA ASN A 47 1.29 -4.45 -15.38
C ASN A 47 2.26 -3.29 -15.60
N ALA A 48 1.98 -2.14 -14.99
CA ALA A 48 2.81 -0.94 -15.13
C ALA A 48 4.21 -1.13 -14.54
N VAL A 49 4.33 -1.84 -13.41
CA VAL A 49 5.62 -2.12 -12.77
C VAL A 49 6.45 -3.12 -13.58
N ASN A 50 5.80 -4.15 -14.14
CA ASN A 50 6.47 -5.28 -14.79
C ASN A 50 6.49 -5.17 -16.34
N GLY A 51 5.90 -4.13 -16.92
CA GLY A 51 5.81 -3.96 -18.38
C GLY A 51 4.98 -5.05 -19.06
N THR A 52 3.94 -5.54 -18.39
CA THR A 52 3.03 -6.57 -18.88
C THR A 52 1.66 -5.99 -19.24
N THR A 53 0.82 -6.76 -19.91
CA THR A 53 -0.51 -6.32 -20.40
C THR A 53 -1.58 -7.35 -20.10
N TYR A 54 -1.56 -7.97 -18.93
CA TYR A 54 -2.60 -8.90 -18.51
C TYR A 54 -3.93 -8.17 -18.33
N ASP A 55 -5.02 -8.80 -18.74
CA ASP A 55 -6.39 -8.25 -18.70
C ASP A 55 -7.32 -8.97 -17.73
N ASN A 56 -6.91 -10.15 -17.22
CA ASN A 56 -7.73 -10.95 -16.32
C ASN A 56 -7.30 -10.83 -14.85
N PRO A 57 -8.03 -10.06 -14.01
CA PRO A 57 -7.69 -9.91 -12.59
C PRO A 57 -7.76 -11.20 -11.77
N SER A 58 -8.43 -12.26 -12.29
CA SER A 58 -8.52 -13.54 -11.57
C SER A 58 -7.20 -14.29 -11.49
N MET A 59 -6.20 -13.91 -12.30
CA MET A 59 -4.86 -14.49 -12.22
C MET A 59 -4.07 -14.05 -10.98
N LEU A 60 -4.54 -13.01 -10.29
CA LEU A 60 -3.95 -12.56 -9.02
C LEU A 60 -4.47 -13.44 -7.87
N GLU A 61 -3.60 -14.18 -7.24
CA GLU A 61 -3.88 -14.88 -5.99
C GLU A 61 -3.41 -14.02 -4.81
N ILE A 62 -4.35 -13.45 -4.04
CA ILE A 62 -4.04 -12.60 -2.90
C ILE A 62 -3.67 -13.48 -1.70
N VAL A 63 -2.46 -13.27 -1.17
CA VAL A 63 -1.89 -14.01 -0.04
C VAL A 63 -1.47 -13.11 1.12
N THR A 64 -2.03 -11.92 1.21
CA THR A 64 -1.66 -10.90 2.20
C THR A 64 -1.69 -11.43 3.64
N LEU A 65 -0.65 -11.12 4.41
CA LEU A 65 -0.52 -11.44 5.82
C LEU A 65 -1.48 -10.61 6.68
N GLU A 66 -2.70 -11.09 6.92
CA GLU A 66 -3.65 -10.41 7.80
C GLU A 66 -3.28 -10.54 9.29
N ASN A 67 -2.56 -11.60 9.68
CA ASN A 67 -2.26 -11.92 11.07
C ASN A 67 -0.88 -12.56 11.24
N ALA A 68 0.18 -11.79 11.14
CA ALA A 68 1.46 -12.20 11.71
C ALA A 68 1.39 -12.06 13.24
N VAL A 69 0.83 -13.09 13.92
CA VAL A 69 0.49 -13.08 15.36
C VAL A 69 1.72 -12.87 16.24
N TYR A 70 2.93 -13.17 15.76
CA TYR A 70 4.15 -13.17 16.57
C TYR A 70 4.98 -11.89 16.52
N ILE A 71 4.82 -11.02 15.52
CA ILE A 71 5.72 -9.86 15.34
C ILE A 71 4.96 -8.52 15.22
N GLY A 72 3.62 -8.55 15.14
CA GLY A 72 2.81 -7.32 14.97
C GLY A 72 3.06 -6.60 13.63
N MET A 73 3.78 -7.25 12.71
CA MET A 73 4.11 -6.72 11.39
C MET A 73 3.03 -7.15 10.38
N LYS A 74 2.61 -6.19 9.57
CA LYS A 74 1.70 -6.41 8.43
C LYS A 74 2.38 -5.87 7.20
N ASN A 75 2.37 -6.63 6.11
CA ASN A 75 2.67 -6.07 4.81
C ASN A 75 1.40 -5.47 4.20
N ASP A 76 1.54 -4.55 3.26
CA ASP A 76 0.38 -3.88 2.67
C ASP A 76 -0.35 -4.79 1.70
N LEU A 77 0.35 -5.38 0.73
CA LEU A 77 -0.22 -6.25 -0.29
C LEU A 77 0.76 -7.38 -0.63
N SER A 78 0.31 -8.64 -0.56
CA SER A 78 1.03 -9.80 -1.09
C SER A 78 0.14 -10.58 -2.04
N PHE A 79 0.67 -10.97 -3.17
CA PHE A 79 -0.07 -11.72 -4.18
C PHE A 79 0.86 -12.55 -5.06
N ILE A 80 0.31 -13.62 -5.63
CA ILE A 80 0.98 -14.50 -6.57
C ILE A 80 0.43 -14.26 -7.97
N VAL A 81 1.33 -14.13 -8.93
CA VAL A 81 1.02 -14.14 -10.37
C VAL A 81 1.86 -15.24 -11.01
N ASN A 82 1.21 -16.22 -11.62
CA ASN A 82 1.86 -17.43 -12.14
C ASN A 82 2.69 -18.13 -11.04
N THR A 83 4.02 -18.03 -11.11
CA THR A 83 4.96 -18.65 -10.16
C THR A 83 5.79 -17.61 -9.39
N ASN A 84 5.39 -16.35 -9.42
CA ASN A 84 6.09 -15.26 -8.73
C ASN A 84 5.23 -14.71 -7.60
N LEU A 85 5.82 -14.49 -6.45
CA LEU A 85 5.22 -13.86 -5.29
C LEU A 85 5.67 -12.41 -5.20
N PHE A 86 4.74 -11.48 -5.12
CA PHE A 86 4.99 -10.05 -5.02
C PHE A 86 4.61 -9.53 -3.64
N LEU A 87 5.52 -8.79 -3.01
CA LEU A 87 5.29 -8.04 -1.79
C LEU A 87 5.37 -6.55 -2.14
N TYR A 88 4.23 -5.88 -2.12
CA TYR A 88 4.09 -4.45 -2.38
C TYR A 88 3.84 -3.71 -1.08
N GLU A 89 4.71 -2.78 -0.75
CA GLU A 89 4.64 -1.95 0.45
C GLU A 89 4.53 -0.48 0.06
N HIS A 90 3.74 0.28 0.79
CA HIS A 90 3.68 1.74 0.67
C HIS A 90 4.43 2.40 1.82
N GLN A 91 5.28 3.39 1.52
CA GLN A 91 6.02 4.13 2.53
C GLN A 91 5.91 5.63 2.37
N SER A 92 5.38 6.32 3.38
CA SER A 92 5.38 7.77 3.49
C SER A 92 6.62 8.35 4.22
N THR A 93 7.46 7.48 4.75
CA THR A 93 8.79 7.79 5.30
C THR A 93 9.72 6.67 4.92
N TYR A 94 10.90 6.99 4.40
CA TYR A 94 11.90 5.98 4.05
C TYR A 94 12.32 5.18 5.28
N ASN A 95 12.30 3.85 5.15
CA ASN A 95 12.76 2.94 6.20
C ASN A 95 13.89 2.06 5.64
N PRO A 96 15.14 2.24 6.10
CA PRO A 96 16.29 1.46 5.63
C PRO A 96 16.20 -0.03 6.00
N ASN A 97 15.34 -0.41 6.95
CA ASN A 97 15.19 -1.80 7.40
C ASN A 97 14.21 -2.61 6.52
N MET A 98 13.83 -2.10 5.34
CA MET A 98 12.89 -2.84 4.48
C MET A 98 13.40 -4.21 4.08
N PRO A 99 14.66 -4.40 3.64
CA PRO A 99 15.14 -5.73 3.29
C PRO A 99 15.05 -6.73 4.44
N LEU A 100 15.34 -6.30 5.68
CA LEU A 100 15.20 -7.17 6.86
C LEU A 100 13.72 -7.47 7.18
N ARG A 101 12.82 -6.50 7.03
CA ARG A 101 11.38 -6.71 7.21
C ARG A 101 10.83 -7.68 6.15
N ASP A 102 11.22 -7.49 4.89
CA ASP A 102 10.78 -8.33 3.78
C ASP A 102 11.29 -9.76 3.91
N LEU A 103 12.50 -9.97 4.44
CA LEU A 103 13.00 -11.30 4.79
C LEU A 103 12.05 -12.01 5.78
N LEU A 104 11.60 -11.30 6.82
CA LEU A 104 10.70 -11.88 7.81
C LEU A 104 9.31 -12.14 7.22
N TYR A 105 8.82 -11.24 6.34
CA TYR A 105 7.55 -11.43 5.65
C TYR A 105 7.59 -12.64 4.70
N ILE A 106 8.62 -12.75 3.86
CA ILE A 106 8.70 -13.85 2.91
C ILE A 106 8.90 -15.20 3.61
N ALA A 107 9.67 -15.24 4.70
CA ALA A 107 9.80 -16.45 5.50
C ALA A 107 8.45 -16.93 6.06
N ALA A 108 7.61 -16.01 6.53
CA ALA A 108 6.26 -16.32 7.02
C ALA A 108 5.32 -16.78 5.89
N GLU A 109 5.41 -16.20 4.68
CA GLU A 109 4.64 -16.65 3.53
C GLU A 109 5.07 -18.05 3.07
N TYR A 110 6.38 -18.32 2.97
CA TYR A 110 6.88 -19.64 2.59
C TYR A 110 6.49 -20.73 3.59
N GLN A 111 6.42 -20.40 4.90
CA GLN A 111 5.94 -21.36 5.92
C GLN A 111 4.51 -21.83 5.67
N LYS A 112 3.66 -21.01 5.01
CA LYS A 112 2.29 -21.40 4.65
C LYS A 112 2.24 -22.24 3.37
N LEU A 113 3.15 -21.97 2.44
CA LEU A 113 3.17 -22.59 1.11
C LEU A 113 3.87 -23.94 1.11
N VAL A 114 4.80 -24.16 2.04
CA VAL A 114 5.65 -25.37 2.07
C VAL A 114 5.12 -26.35 3.12
N ASP A 115 4.91 -27.61 2.70
CA ASP A 115 4.66 -28.70 3.65
C ASP A 115 5.93 -29.05 4.40
N ASN A 116 5.92 -28.87 5.74
CA ASN A 116 7.07 -29.13 6.60
C ASN A 116 7.61 -30.56 6.48
N LYS A 117 6.76 -31.56 6.22
CA LYS A 117 7.20 -32.95 6.04
C LYS A 117 7.99 -33.11 4.75
N SER A 118 7.64 -32.36 3.72
CA SER A 118 8.29 -32.39 2.42
C SER A 118 9.67 -31.78 2.42
N LEU A 119 10.02 -30.91 3.40
CA LEU A 119 11.35 -30.34 3.55
C LEU A 119 12.43 -31.39 3.87
N TYR A 120 12.06 -32.51 4.48
CA TYR A 120 12.95 -33.63 4.81
C TYR A 120 12.97 -34.71 3.72
N SER A 121 12.23 -34.52 2.61
CA SER A 121 12.22 -35.38 1.46
C SER A 121 13.46 -35.14 0.59
N PRO A 122 13.96 -36.15 -0.15
CA PRO A 122 15.01 -35.95 -1.15
C PRO A 122 14.53 -35.21 -2.40
N ILE A 123 13.25 -34.87 -2.49
CA ILE A 123 12.67 -34.16 -3.63
C ILE A 123 12.73 -32.65 -3.38
N LEU A 124 13.31 -31.92 -4.35
CA LEU A 124 13.37 -30.46 -4.31
C LEU A 124 11.97 -29.84 -4.25
N GLN A 125 11.67 -29.10 -3.18
CA GLN A 125 10.46 -28.30 -3.10
C GLN A 125 10.65 -26.98 -3.84
N LYS A 126 9.79 -26.71 -4.82
CA LYS A 126 9.77 -25.44 -5.55
C LYS A 126 8.86 -24.46 -4.84
N ILE A 127 9.30 -23.22 -4.74
CA ILE A 127 8.55 -22.10 -4.14
C ILE A 127 8.46 -20.96 -5.17
N PRO A 128 7.45 -20.07 -5.06
CA PRO A 128 7.37 -18.88 -5.90
C PRO A 128 8.58 -17.98 -5.71
N GLU A 129 9.10 -17.41 -6.78
CA GLU A 129 10.18 -16.41 -6.72
C GLU A 129 9.65 -15.11 -6.06
N PRO A 130 10.31 -14.56 -5.03
CA PRO A 130 9.83 -13.38 -4.34
C PRO A 130 10.32 -12.10 -5.02
N ASN A 131 9.43 -11.10 -5.10
CA ASN A 131 9.71 -9.78 -5.63
C ASN A 131 9.27 -8.72 -4.61
N PHE A 132 10.18 -7.84 -4.20
CA PHE A 132 9.96 -6.84 -3.16
C PHE A 132 9.98 -5.44 -3.76
N ILE A 133 8.87 -4.72 -3.65
CA ILE A 133 8.70 -3.41 -4.23
C ILE A 133 8.05 -2.46 -3.21
N VAL A 134 8.73 -1.34 -2.98
CA VAL A 134 8.26 -0.25 -2.12
C VAL A 134 7.84 0.93 -2.97
N PHE A 135 6.62 1.41 -2.78
CA PHE A 135 6.11 2.65 -3.35
C PHE A 135 6.34 3.79 -2.35
N TYR A 136 7.39 4.56 -2.59
CA TYR A 136 7.78 5.66 -1.72
C TYR A 136 7.01 6.94 -2.06
N ASN A 137 6.28 7.45 -1.08
CA ASN A 137 5.58 8.72 -1.16
C ASN A 137 5.92 9.61 0.06
N GLY A 138 7.21 9.77 0.32
CA GLY A 138 7.72 10.64 1.41
C GLY A 138 7.93 12.08 0.95
N THR A 139 8.36 12.92 1.91
CA THR A 139 8.66 14.34 1.66
C THR A 139 10.14 14.60 1.42
N GLU A 140 11.00 13.65 1.73
CA GLU A 140 12.43 13.76 1.43
C GLU A 140 12.65 13.66 -0.09
N LYS A 141 13.54 14.50 -0.61
CA LYS A 141 13.92 14.43 -2.03
C LYS A 141 14.72 13.16 -2.27
N LYS A 142 14.20 12.29 -3.10
CA LYS A 142 14.80 10.99 -3.48
C LYS A 142 14.82 10.86 -5.01
N GLU A 143 15.61 9.92 -5.49
CA GLU A 143 15.69 9.55 -6.90
C GLU A 143 14.35 8.99 -7.43
N GLU A 144 14.24 8.77 -8.73
CA GLU A 144 13.10 8.12 -9.38
C GLU A 144 12.90 6.70 -8.85
N SER A 145 14.03 5.96 -8.74
CA SER A 145 14.05 4.62 -8.17
C SER A 145 15.43 4.31 -7.61
N TRP A 146 15.49 3.44 -6.64
CA TRP A 146 16.75 2.90 -6.09
C TRP A 146 16.52 1.49 -5.54
N VAL A 147 17.62 0.80 -5.28
CA VAL A 147 17.59 -0.55 -4.67
C VAL A 147 18.31 -0.49 -3.33
N THR A 148 17.78 -1.20 -2.34
CA THR A 148 18.41 -1.44 -1.05
C THR A 148 18.60 -2.94 -0.85
N TYR A 149 19.62 -3.31 -0.10
CA TYR A 149 20.07 -4.68 0.06
C TYR A 149 20.05 -5.11 1.52
N LEU A 150 19.79 -6.39 1.77
CA LEU A 150 19.87 -6.97 3.12
C LEU A 150 21.27 -6.88 3.70
N SER A 151 22.29 -7.04 2.86
CA SER A 151 23.70 -6.93 3.25
C SER A 151 24.08 -5.56 3.85
N GLU A 152 23.32 -4.49 3.56
CA GLU A 152 23.49 -3.17 4.20
C GLU A 152 23.21 -3.20 5.71
N ALA A 153 22.51 -4.23 6.20
CA ALA A 153 22.20 -4.43 7.62
C ALA A 153 23.20 -5.33 8.35
N TYR A 154 24.17 -5.91 7.67
CA TYR A 154 25.19 -6.77 8.30
C TYR A 154 26.25 -5.93 9.00
N GLU A 155 26.52 -6.24 10.28
CA GLU A 155 27.49 -5.49 11.09
C GLU A 155 28.92 -5.55 10.50
N ASP A 156 29.37 -6.75 10.10
CA ASP A 156 30.72 -6.99 9.52
C ASP A 156 30.58 -7.63 8.15
N PHE A 157 30.19 -6.84 7.15
CA PHE A 157 29.98 -7.34 5.79
C PHE A 157 31.30 -7.58 5.07
N SER A 158 31.57 -8.84 4.71
CA SER A 158 32.81 -9.27 4.03
C SER A 158 32.86 -8.96 2.52
N GLY A 159 31.79 -8.41 1.95
CA GLY A 159 31.67 -8.13 0.52
C GLY A 159 30.95 -9.23 -0.28
N GLU A 160 30.74 -10.40 0.29
CA GLU A 160 29.98 -11.50 -0.31
C GLU A 160 28.98 -12.07 0.70
N ALA A 161 27.70 -11.93 0.41
CA ALA A 161 26.62 -12.37 1.29
C ALA A 161 26.16 -13.78 0.92
N ASN A 162 26.13 -14.70 1.91
CA ASN A 162 25.47 -16.01 1.74
C ASN A 162 23.95 -15.90 1.70
N LEU A 163 23.38 -14.83 2.26
CA LEU A 163 21.96 -14.48 2.19
C LEU A 163 21.86 -13.04 1.73
N GLU A 164 21.26 -12.84 0.57
CA GLU A 164 20.98 -11.51 0.03
C GLU A 164 19.51 -11.38 -0.36
N LEU A 165 18.96 -10.20 -0.10
CA LEU A 165 17.63 -9.80 -0.51
C LEU A 165 17.71 -8.35 -0.98
N LYS A 166 17.13 -8.06 -2.14
CA LYS A 166 17.08 -6.71 -2.70
C LYS A 166 15.66 -6.22 -2.76
N VAL A 167 15.45 -4.96 -2.43
CA VAL A 167 14.15 -4.28 -2.49
C VAL A 167 14.25 -3.15 -3.48
N LEU A 168 13.37 -3.14 -4.49
CA LEU A 168 13.22 -2.03 -5.42
C LEU A 168 12.31 -0.98 -4.79
N ILE A 169 12.78 0.26 -4.75
CA ILE A 169 11.99 1.38 -4.25
C ILE A 169 11.66 2.32 -5.42
N LEU A 170 10.39 2.61 -5.62
CA LEU A 170 9.86 3.47 -6.67
C LEU A 170 9.29 4.74 -6.05
N ASN A 171 9.80 5.90 -6.46
CA ASN A 171 9.29 7.18 -5.99
C ASN A 171 7.97 7.51 -6.71
N VAL A 172 6.87 7.42 -5.96
CA VAL A 172 5.52 7.67 -6.49
C VAL A 172 4.96 9.04 -6.10
N ASN A 173 5.83 10.01 -5.81
CA ASN A 173 5.40 11.39 -5.70
C ASN A 173 5.01 11.95 -7.08
N GLU A 174 4.13 12.94 -7.08
CA GLU A 174 3.76 13.66 -8.30
C GLU A 174 5.01 14.20 -9.02
N GLY A 175 5.09 14.02 -10.34
CA GLY A 175 6.22 14.42 -11.16
C GLY A 175 7.36 13.39 -11.28
N HIS A 176 7.27 12.26 -10.55
CA HIS A 176 8.23 11.17 -10.63
C HIS A 176 7.69 9.95 -11.39
N ASN A 177 8.59 9.08 -11.88
CA ASN A 177 8.27 7.82 -12.57
C ASN A 177 7.17 7.99 -13.65
N ARG A 178 7.37 8.92 -14.55
CA ARG A 178 6.37 9.35 -15.53
C ARG A 178 5.76 8.17 -16.30
N LYS A 179 6.58 7.23 -16.78
CA LYS A 179 6.09 6.05 -17.51
C LYS A 179 5.16 5.21 -16.63
N LEU A 180 5.53 4.93 -15.39
CA LEU A 180 4.72 4.18 -14.42
C LEU A 180 3.37 4.89 -14.18
N MET A 181 3.37 6.22 -14.08
CA MET A 181 2.16 7.04 -13.88
C MET A 181 1.27 7.07 -15.13
N GLU A 182 1.84 7.01 -16.33
CA GLU A 182 1.10 6.93 -17.59
C GLU A 182 0.44 5.56 -17.76
N GLU A 183 1.09 4.48 -17.35
CA GLU A 183 0.60 3.10 -17.46
C GLU A 183 -0.36 2.71 -16.33
N CYS A 184 -0.28 3.33 -15.15
CA CYS A 184 -1.19 3.11 -14.03
C CYS A 184 -1.90 4.41 -13.61
N HIS A 185 -3.08 4.66 -14.19
CA HIS A 185 -3.87 5.87 -13.93
C HIS A 185 -4.22 6.04 -12.44
N ILE A 186 -4.61 4.96 -11.76
CA ILE A 186 -4.98 4.98 -10.34
C ILE A 186 -3.79 5.40 -9.46
N LEU A 187 -2.57 4.96 -9.80
CA LEU A 187 -1.37 5.40 -9.07
C LEU A 187 -1.09 6.89 -9.30
N ARG A 188 -1.29 7.39 -10.52
CA ARG A 188 -1.17 8.80 -10.85
C ARG A 188 -2.17 9.65 -10.06
N GLU A 189 -3.44 9.25 -10.04
CA GLU A 189 -4.49 9.94 -9.28
C GLU A 189 -4.19 9.95 -7.78
N TYR A 190 -3.72 8.83 -7.26
CA TYR A 190 -3.23 8.76 -5.88
C TYR A 190 -2.09 9.75 -5.62
N ALA A 191 -1.08 9.82 -6.50
CA ALA A 191 0.05 10.75 -6.36
C ALA A 191 -0.42 12.22 -6.35
N GLN A 192 -1.32 12.58 -7.27
CA GLN A 192 -1.93 13.91 -7.38
C GLN A 192 -2.76 14.26 -6.14
N TYR A 193 -3.59 13.34 -5.67
CA TYR A 193 -4.36 13.50 -4.42
C TYR A 193 -3.44 13.80 -3.23
N VAL A 194 -2.37 13.03 -3.05
CA VAL A 194 -1.42 13.26 -1.94
C VAL A 194 -0.71 14.60 -2.09
N ALA A 195 -0.33 15.00 -3.30
CA ALA A 195 0.30 16.30 -3.57
C ALA A 195 -0.64 17.45 -3.22
N LYS A 196 -1.93 17.37 -3.58
CA LYS A 196 -2.97 18.35 -3.24
C LYS A 196 -3.16 18.45 -1.72
N VAL A 197 -3.33 17.31 -1.02
CA VAL A 197 -3.46 17.32 0.44
C VAL A 197 -2.24 17.99 1.10
N ARG A 198 -1.03 17.68 0.65
CA ARG A 198 0.20 18.34 1.15
C ARG A 198 0.23 19.84 0.89
N LYS A 199 -0.27 20.29 -0.25
CA LYS A 199 -0.37 21.71 -0.58
C LYS A 199 -1.33 22.40 0.39
N TYR A 200 -2.52 21.86 0.56
CA TYR A 200 -3.59 22.46 1.38
C TYR A 200 -3.29 22.40 2.89
N THR A 201 -2.58 21.40 3.38
CA THR A 201 -2.16 21.35 4.79
C THR A 201 -1.17 22.46 5.20
N LYS A 202 -0.65 23.25 4.26
CA LYS A 202 0.13 24.46 4.56
C LYS A 202 -0.75 25.65 4.95
N GLU A 203 -2.03 25.63 4.56
CA GLU A 203 -2.97 26.75 4.69
C GLU A 203 -4.14 26.41 5.62
N MET A 204 -4.44 25.14 5.82
CA MET A 204 -5.58 24.68 6.62
C MET A 204 -5.26 23.40 7.40
N ASN A 205 -6.18 22.97 8.25
CA ASN A 205 -6.04 21.70 8.98
C ASN A 205 -6.18 20.49 8.03
N LEU A 206 -5.77 19.29 8.51
CA LEU A 206 -5.76 18.08 7.70
C LEU A 206 -7.16 17.69 7.21
N ASP A 207 -8.19 17.85 8.03
CA ASP A 207 -9.55 17.46 7.68
C ASP A 207 -10.05 18.26 6.46
N GLY A 208 -9.91 19.59 6.50
CA GLY A 208 -10.28 20.46 5.38
C GLY A 208 -9.40 20.24 4.13
N ALA A 209 -8.09 19.99 4.33
CA ALA A 209 -7.17 19.71 3.23
C ALA A 209 -7.54 18.41 2.49
N VAL A 210 -7.95 17.38 3.23
CA VAL A 210 -8.41 16.10 2.65
C VAL A 210 -9.74 16.30 1.91
N GLU A 211 -10.71 16.99 2.53
CA GLU A 211 -12.01 17.27 1.91
C GLU A 211 -11.85 18.01 0.58
N LEU A 212 -11.09 19.11 0.59
CA LEU A 212 -10.84 19.89 -0.62
C LEU A 212 -10.10 19.10 -1.72
N ALA A 213 -9.11 18.28 -1.33
CA ALA A 213 -8.38 17.46 -2.29
C ALA A 213 -9.25 16.37 -2.91
N VAL A 214 -10.20 15.80 -2.17
CA VAL A 214 -11.18 14.83 -2.70
C VAL A 214 -12.12 15.52 -3.68
N ASP A 215 -12.70 16.68 -3.34
CA ASP A 215 -13.63 17.41 -4.20
C ASP A 215 -13.01 17.80 -5.55
N GLU A 216 -11.69 18.01 -5.60
CA GLU A 216 -10.98 18.34 -6.85
C GLU A 216 -10.51 17.10 -7.64
N CYS A 217 -10.59 15.89 -7.08
CA CYS A 217 -10.17 14.65 -7.75
C CYS A 217 -11.37 13.84 -8.27
N ILE A 218 -12.61 14.21 -7.90
CA ILE A 218 -13.87 13.64 -8.41
C ILE A 218 -14.38 14.49 -9.57
#